data_937837d51e19308e4f96adf5d47c6fa7
#
_entry.id   937837d51e19308e4f96adf5d47c6fa7
#
_cell.length_a   1.000
_cell.length_b   1.000
_cell.length_c   1.000
_cell.angle_alpha   90.00
_cell.angle_beta   90.00
_cell.angle_gamma   90.00
#
_symmetry.space_group_name_H-M   'P 1'
#
loop_
_entity.id
_entity.type
_entity.pdbx_description
1 polymer ?
#
loop_
_entity_poly.entity_id
_entity_poly.type
_entity_poly.pdbx_seq_one_letter_code
_entity_poly.pdbx_strand_id
1 'polypeptide(L)'
;LRELRGRYDTLLQYLARNPGRGNADITAALSAISEHEGKQAGGYLKVLTERYRMVERRLPIFASSKARTGRYYICDNFLRSWLMALQRPVSAIHFRPQEQLLGQADQLLAEAEGATLEEMAGRLYEEASRKAVGDFPLSERIKGYWDRSGVEIDLVAVSEEDRRIRFGSCKRNPEKLQPSVLALKTGADSFLKHHQRFADWRIEYCAIAPRISDQLAGELRANGVIPQSISTLLQPLLASSR
;
A
#
# COMPACT_ATOMS: atom_id res chain seq x y z
N LEU A 1 -15.86 10.59 24.73
CA LEU A 1 -14.82 11.09 23.77
C LEU A 1 -13.49 11.43 24.45
N ARG A 2 -13.45 12.01 25.65
CA ARG A 2 -12.17 12.32 26.36
C ARG A 2 -11.40 11.07 26.80
N GLU A 3 -12.09 10.02 27.27
CA GLU A 3 -11.43 8.73 27.63
C GLU A 3 -10.91 7.95 26.41
N LEU A 4 -11.52 8.15 25.24
CA LEU A 4 -11.08 7.53 23.99
C LEU A 4 -9.82 8.19 23.42
N ARG A 5 -9.59 9.48 23.67
CA ARG A 5 -8.46 10.23 23.12
C ARG A 5 -7.08 9.73 23.57
N GLY A 6 -6.94 9.20 24.80
CA GLY A 6 -5.65 8.72 25.28
C GLY A 6 -5.29 7.31 24.80
N ARG A 7 -6.25 6.39 24.79
CA ARG A 7 -5.98 4.95 24.60
C ARG A 7 -5.73 4.52 23.16
N TYR A 8 -6.40 5.16 22.20
CA TYR A 8 -6.24 4.80 20.77
C TYR A 8 -5.32 5.73 20.01
N ASP A 9 -5.06 6.93 20.53
CA ASP A 9 -4.26 7.95 19.85
C ASP A 9 -2.83 7.45 19.58
N THR A 10 -2.18 6.87 20.58
CA THR A 10 -0.84 6.29 20.44
C THR A 10 -0.77 5.22 19.36
N LEU A 11 -1.75 4.31 19.33
CA LEU A 11 -1.82 3.26 18.31
C LEU A 11 -2.07 3.85 16.91
N LEU A 12 -2.99 4.80 16.78
CA LEU A 12 -3.28 5.46 15.51
C LEU A 12 -2.09 6.27 15.01
N GLN A 13 -1.39 7.00 15.88
CA GLN A 13 -0.15 7.71 15.52
C GLN A 13 0.95 6.74 15.08
N TYR A 14 1.08 5.60 15.75
CA TYR A 14 2.04 4.57 15.34
C TYR A 14 1.71 4.02 13.95
N LEU A 15 0.45 3.63 13.71
CA LEU A 15 0.00 3.10 12.42
C LEU A 15 0.09 4.14 11.29
N ALA A 16 -0.16 5.42 11.57
CA ALA A 16 -0.02 6.48 10.59
C ALA A 16 1.41 6.57 10.05
N ARG A 17 2.42 6.44 10.94
CA ARG A 17 3.84 6.50 10.60
C ARG A 17 4.42 5.18 10.11
N ASN A 18 3.79 4.07 10.47
CA ASN A 18 4.25 2.72 10.18
C ASN A 18 3.12 1.89 9.56
N PRO A 19 2.63 2.27 8.37
CA PRO A 19 1.58 1.51 7.70
C PRO A 19 2.04 0.08 7.40
N GLY A 20 1.13 -0.89 7.45
CA GLY A 20 1.44 -2.27 7.09
C GLY A 20 2.20 -3.06 8.15
N ARG A 21 2.17 -2.64 9.40
CA ARG A 21 2.75 -3.45 10.49
C ARG A 21 1.83 -4.57 10.94
N GLY A 22 2.45 -5.69 11.31
CA GLY A 22 1.75 -6.84 11.91
C GLY A 22 1.42 -6.62 13.38
N ASN A 23 0.56 -7.49 13.94
CA ASN A 23 0.17 -7.39 15.35
C ASN A 23 1.37 -7.48 16.31
N ALA A 24 2.38 -8.30 16.00
CA ALA A 24 3.57 -8.44 16.82
C ALA A 24 4.39 -7.14 16.89
N ASP A 25 4.60 -6.48 15.75
CA ASP A 25 5.34 -5.21 15.68
C ASP A 25 4.61 -4.11 16.45
N ILE A 26 3.29 -4.04 16.30
CA ILE A 26 2.43 -3.08 17.00
C ILE A 26 2.51 -3.31 18.51
N THR A 27 2.37 -4.56 18.95
CA THR A 27 2.47 -4.93 20.35
C THR A 27 3.84 -4.56 20.93
N ALA A 28 4.92 -4.86 20.23
CA ALA A 28 6.27 -4.54 20.66
C ALA A 28 6.48 -3.01 20.78
N ALA A 29 6.01 -2.24 19.78
CA ALA A 29 6.11 -0.77 19.80
C ALA A 29 5.33 -0.14 20.96
N LEU A 30 4.11 -0.62 21.24
CA LEU A 30 3.31 -0.13 22.36
C LEU A 30 3.89 -0.56 23.72
N SER A 31 4.45 -1.76 23.81
CA SER A 31 5.14 -2.25 25.02
C SER A 31 6.37 -1.41 25.35
N ALA A 32 7.06 -0.87 24.36
CA ALA A 32 8.19 0.03 24.56
C ALA A 32 7.77 1.38 25.20
N ILE A 33 6.50 1.78 25.05
CA ILE A 33 5.94 2.98 25.69
C ILE A 33 5.44 2.62 27.10
N SER A 34 4.69 1.54 27.23
CA SER A 34 4.16 1.02 28.48
C SER A 34 3.79 -0.46 28.32
N GLU A 35 4.16 -1.28 29.31
CA GLU A 35 3.78 -2.71 29.33
C GLU A 35 2.26 -2.91 29.31
N HIS A 36 1.51 -2.00 29.94
CA HIS A 36 0.05 -2.01 29.93
C HIS A 36 -0.50 -1.79 28.51
N GLU A 37 0.02 -0.81 27.77
CA GLU A 37 -0.40 -0.51 26.39
C GLU A 37 -0.10 -1.69 25.45
N GLY A 38 1.06 -2.33 25.62
CA GLY A 38 1.38 -3.55 24.84
C GLY A 38 0.39 -4.68 25.07
N LYS A 39 0.01 -4.94 26.33
CA LYS A 39 -1.00 -5.99 26.65
C LYS A 39 -2.38 -5.68 26.07
N GLN A 40 -2.71 -4.41 25.88
CA GLN A 40 -4.01 -3.95 25.34
C GLN A 40 -4.02 -3.82 23.80
N ALA A 41 -2.87 -3.90 23.12
CA ALA A 41 -2.74 -3.65 21.69
C ALA A 41 -3.75 -4.43 20.83
N GLY A 42 -3.92 -5.74 21.09
CA GLY A 42 -4.88 -6.58 20.38
C GLY A 42 -6.33 -6.16 20.60
N GLY A 43 -6.68 -5.74 21.82
CA GLY A 43 -8.00 -5.21 22.15
C GLY A 43 -8.28 -3.89 21.43
N TYR A 44 -7.31 -2.99 21.40
CA TYR A 44 -7.42 -1.71 20.68
C TYR A 44 -7.57 -1.92 19.17
N LEU A 45 -6.76 -2.78 18.57
CA LEU A 45 -6.88 -3.13 17.15
C LEU A 45 -8.27 -3.68 16.82
N LYS A 46 -8.80 -4.59 17.65
CA LYS A 46 -10.14 -5.14 17.46
C LYS A 46 -11.20 -4.05 17.48
N VAL A 47 -11.18 -3.17 18.47
CA VAL A 47 -12.18 -2.08 18.59
C VAL A 47 -12.07 -1.10 17.42
N LEU A 48 -10.84 -0.70 17.02
CA LEU A 48 -10.62 0.21 15.89
C LEU A 48 -11.03 -0.40 14.55
N THR A 49 -10.89 -1.73 14.41
CA THR A 49 -11.27 -2.45 13.17
C THR A 49 -12.77 -2.74 13.11
N GLU A 50 -13.35 -3.32 14.17
CA GLU A 50 -14.72 -3.85 14.13
C GLU A 50 -15.78 -2.79 14.47
N ARG A 51 -15.50 -1.94 15.47
CA ARG A 51 -16.47 -0.97 15.97
C ARG A 51 -16.34 0.39 15.29
N TYR A 52 -15.13 0.96 15.24
CA TYR A 52 -14.91 2.29 14.69
C TYR A 52 -14.61 2.29 13.19
N ARG A 53 -14.17 1.17 12.63
CA ARG A 53 -13.79 1.02 11.23
C ARG A 53 -12.75 2.05 10.76
N MET A 54 -11.89 2.48 11.68
CA MET A 54 -10.80 3.42 11.42
C MET A 54 -9.54 2.71 10.94
N VAL A 55 -9.42 1.42 11.26
CA VAL A 55 -8.30 0.56 10.91
C VAL A 55 -8.81 -0.67 10.18
N GLU A 56 -8.12 -1.09 9.15
CA GLU A 56 -8.38 -2.34 8.45
C GLU A 56 -7.20 -3.30 8.58
N ARG A 57 -7.52 -4.60 8.59
CA ARG A 57 -6.53 -5.67 8.52
C ARG A 57 -6.49 -6.22 7.11
N ARG A 58 -5.40 -5.97 6.39
CA ARG A 58 -5.17 -6.53 5.06
C ARG A 58 -4.41 -7.84 5.16
N LEU A 59 -4.74 -8.78 4.29
CA LEU A 59 -4.07 -10.07 4.13
C LEU A 59 -3.41 -10.11 2.75
N PRO A 60 -2.26 -10.80 2.62
CA PRO A 60 -1.70 -11.03 1.30
C PRO A 60 -2.68 -11.81 0.42
N ILE A 61 -2.53 -11.67 -0.88
CA ILE A 61 -3.38 -12.41 -1.84
C ILE A 61 -3.28 -13.92 -1.56
N PHE A 62 -4.41 -14.62 -1.69
CA PHE A 62 -4.59 -16.05 -1.41
C PHE A 62 -4.35 -16.50 0.04
N ALA A 63 -4.11 -15.59 0.96
CA ALA A 63 -4.00 -15.97 2.37
C ALA A 63 -5.37 -16.32 2.94
N SER A 64 -5.41 -17.36 3.78
CA SER A 64 -6.60 -17.69 4.57
C SER A 64 -6.98 -16.53 5.50
N SER A 65 -8.28 -16.34 5.74
CA SER A 65 -8.79 -15.34 6.68
C SER A 65 -8.20 -15.47 8.09
N LYS A 66 -7.78 -16.68 8.47
CA LYS A 66 -7.13 -16.98 9.75
C LYS A 66 -5.60 -16.79 9.74
N ALA A 67 -5.00 -16.40 8.61
CA ALA A 67 -3.55 -16.24 8.50
C ALA A 67 -3.04 -15.19 9.49
N ARG A 68 -1.89 -15.47 10.12
CA ARG A 68 -1.24 -14.57 11.09
C ARG A 68 -0.35 -13.50 10.43
N THR A 69 -0.35 -13.42 9.10
CA THR A 69 0.41 -12.49 8.29
C THR A 69 -0.35 -11.18 8.00
N GLY A 70 -1.46 -10.93 8.69
CA GLY A 70 -2.24 -9.71 8.51
C GLY A 70 -1.47 -8.46 8.91
N ARG A 71 -1.59 -7.42 8.09
CA ARG A 71 -1.03 -6.09 8.29
C ARG A 71 -2.15 -5.08 8.52
N TYR A 72 -1.89 -4.06 9.35
CA TYR A 72 -2.89 -3.07 9.74
C TYR A 72 -2.63 -1.72 9.09
N TYR A 73 -3.71 -1.08 8.65
CA TYR A 73 -3.69 0.21 7.95
C TYR A 73 -4.81 1.10 8.45
N ILE A 74 -4.59 2.42 8.49
CA ILE A 74 -5.66 3.39 8.72
C ILE A 74 -6.48 3.49 7.43
N CYS A 75 -7.81 3.34 7.52
CA CYS A 75 -8.71 3.34 6.37
C CYS A 75 -8.83 4.72 5.70
N ASP A 76 -8.83 5.78 6.50
CA ASP A 76 -9.02 7.16 6.05
C ASP A 76 -7.66 7.81 5.74
N ASN A 77 -7.44 8.17 4.47
CA ASN A 77 -6.20 8.80 4.02
C ASN A 77 -5.98 10.19 4.60
N PHE A 78 -7.05 10.96 4.86
CA PHE A 78 -6.94 12.27 5.50
C PHE A 78 -6.50 12.11 6.95
N LEU A 79 -7.16 11.22 7.71
CA LEU A 79 -6.76 10.93 9.08
C LEU A 79 -5.31 10.46 9.17
N ARG A 80 -4.88 9.58 8.26
CA ARG A 80 -3.49 9.13 8.21
C ARG A 80 -2.52 10.27 7.96
N SER A 81 -2.79 11.12 6.95
CA SER A 81 -1.95 12.27 6.63
C SER A 81 -1.94 13.30 7.76
N TRP A 82 -3.08 13.52 8.40
CA TRP A 82 -3.20 14.38 9.57
C TRP A 82 -2.30 13.90 10.72
N LEU A 83 -2.44 12.65 11.14
CA LEU A 83 -1.68 12.08 12.26
C LEU A 83 -0.18 11.98 11.96
N MET A 84 0.19 11.69 10.71
CA MET A 84 1.58 11.54 10.29
C MET A 84 2.27 12.89 10.13
N ALA A 85 1.65 13.84 9.42
CA ALA A 85 2.33 15.01 8.90
C ALA A 85 1.84 16.33 9.50
N LEU A 86 0.54 16.49 9.77
CA LEU A 86 -0.05 17.80 10.06
C LEU A 86 -0.27 18.07 11.55
N GLN A 87 -0.58 17.07 12.35
CA GLN A 87 -0.95 17.24 13.76
C GLN A 87 0.11 18.01 14.56
N ARG A 88 1.39 17.67 14.41
CA ARG A 88 2.49 18.34 15.13
C ARG A 88 2.77 19.75 14.63
N PRO A 89 2.93 20.00 13.31
CA PRO A 89 3.07 21.36 12.79
C PRO A 89 1.92 22.27 13.19
N VAL A 90 0.67 21.82 13.05
CA VAL A 90 -0.51 22.62 13.44
C VAL A 90 -0.52 22.98 14.92
N SER A 91 -0.17 22.03 15.81
CA SER A 91 -0.08 22.35 17.25
C SER A 91 1.07 23.31 17.61
N ALA A 92 2.06 23.47 16.74
CA ALA A 92 3.21 24.34 16.96
C ALA A 92 3.11 25.71 16.28
N ILE A 93 2.03 26.01 15.55
CA ILE A 93 1.91 27.20 14.70
C ILE A 93 2.03 28.54 15.46
N HIS A 94 1.70 28.55 16.74
CA HIS A 94 1.74 29.77 17.56
C HIS A 94 3.10 30.08 18.20
N PHE A 95 4.08 29.14 18.15
CA PHE A 95 5.37 29.31 18.83
C PHE A 95 6.59 28.83 18.02
N ARG A 96 6.38 28.39 16.76
CA ARG A 96 7.49 28.03 15.86
C ARG A 96 7.38 28.76 14.53
N PRO A 97 8.52 29.02 13.84
CA PRO A 97 8.53 29.64 12.52
C PRO A 97 7.69 28.85 11.50
N GLN A 98 6.78 29.53 10.83
CA GLN A 98 5.83 28.91 9.91
C GLN A 98 6.51 28.18 8.74
N GLU A 99 7.57 28.76 8.17
CA GLU A 99 8.32 28.13 7.05
C GLU A 99 8.91 26.79 7.44
N GLN A 100 9.44 26.65 8.66
CA GLN A 100 9.96 25.37 9.14
C GLN A 100 8.85 24.33 9.31
N LEU A 101 7.67 24.76 9.79
CA LEU A 101 6.52 23.87 9.97
C LEU A 101 5.96 23.40 8.62
N LEU A 102 5.90 24.28 7.62
CA LEU A 102 5.48 23.95 6.27
C LEU A 102 6.46 22.96 5.62
N GLY A 103 7.76 23.23 5.65
CA GLY A 103 8.76 22.31 5.10
C GLY A 103 8.72 20.93 5.75
N GLN A 104 8.52 20.86 7.07
CA GLN A 104 8.37 19.60 7.79
C GLN A 104 7.09 18.85 7.39
N ALA A 105 5.97 19.57 7.27
CA ALA A 105 4.70 18.98 6.85
C ALA A 105 4.79 18.43 5.43
N ASP A 106 5.36 19.18 4.49
CA ASP A 106 5.51 18.78 3.08
C ASP A 106 6.37 17.52 2.95
N GLN A 107 7.48 17.43 3.68
CA GLN A 107 8.32 16.25 3.69
C GLN A 107 7.55 15.00 4.16
N LEU A 108 6.82 15.10 5.28
CA LEU A 108 6.06 13.99 5.84
C LEU A 108 4.86 13.61 4.98
N LEU A 109 4.18 14.58 4.34
CA LEU A 109 3.12 14.30 3.36
C LEU A 109 3.67 13.53 2.17
N ALA A 110 4.84 13.93 1.68
CA ALA A 110 5.52 13.23 0.62
C ALA A 110 5.81 11.75 0.94
N GLU A 111 6.16 11.44 2.19
CA GLU A 111 6.33 10.06 2.65
C GLU A 111 4.99 9.29 2.73
N ALA A 112 3.89 9.97 3.13
CA ALA A 112 2.57 9.36 3.24
C ALA A 112 1.96 8.94 1.88
N GLU A 113 2.35 9.58 0.78
CA GLU A 113 1.79 9.32 -0.56
C GLU A 113 2.11 7.93 -1.12
N GLY A 114 3.20 7.28 -0.68
CA GLY A 114 3.62 5.99 -1.22
C GLY A 114 2.55 4.89 -1.09
N ALA A 115 2.05 4.67 0.12
CA ALA A 115 1.00 3.67 0.35
C ALA A 115 -0.36 4.04 -0.29
N THR A 116 -0.61 5.34 -0.50
CA THR A 116 -1.80 5.81 -1.23
C THR A 116 -1.72 5.48 -2.72
N LEU A 117 -0.53 5.53 -3.30
CA LEU A 117 -0.32 5.18 -4.72
C LEU A 117 -0.66 3.72 -5.00
N GLU A 118 -0.24 2.79 -4.14
CA GLU A 118 -0.56 1.36 -4.27
C GLU A 118 -2.07 1.12 -4.25
N GLU A 119 -2.76 1.72 -3.28
CA GLU A 119 -4.21 1.61 -3.16
C GLU A 119 -4.93 2.24 -4.36
N MET A 120 -4.50 3.41 -4.80
CA MET A 120 -5.08 4.09 -5.96
C MET A 120 -4.88 3.27 -7.24
N ALA A 121 -3.67 2.75 -7.47
CA ALA A 121 -3.40 1.87 -8.61
C ALA A 121 -4.31 0.64 -8.61
N GLY A 122 -4.43 -0.04 -7.45
CA GLY A 122 -5.33 -1.18 -7.31
C GLY A 122 -6.78 -0.86 -7.63
N ARG A 123 -7.30 0.27 -7.13
CA ARG A 123 -8.67 0.72 -7.42
C ARG A 123 -8.88 1.06 -8.90
N LEU A 124 -7.89 1.64 -9.57
CA LEU A 124 -7.96 1.94 -11.01
C LEU A 124 -8.01 0.66 -11.84
N TYR A 125 -7.23 -0.36 -11.50
CA TYR A 125 -7.33 -1.68 -12.13
C TYR A 125 -8.70 -2.33 -11.90
N GLU A 126 -9.21 -2.33 -10.66
CA GLU A 126 -10.52 -2.90 -10.34
C GLU A 126 -11.64 -2.19 -11.09
N GLU A 127 -11.59 -0.86 -11.19
CA GLU A 127 -12.59 -0.07 -11.91
C GLU A 127 -12.50 -0.29 -13.43
N ALA A 128 -11.29 -0.37 -13.99
CA ALA A 128 -11.09 -0.67 -15.41
C ALA A 128 -11.63 -2.07 -15.76
N SER A 129 -11.34 -3.05 -14.92
CA SER A 129 -11.87 -4.41 -15.09
C SER A 129 -13.40 -4.45 -14.97
N ARG A 130 -13.99 -3.77 -13.99
CA ARG A 130 -15.45 -3.67 -13.80
C ARG A 130 -16.17 -3.07 -14.99
N LYS A 131 -15.53 -2.10 -15.67
CA LYS A 131 -16.06 -1.46 -16.87
C LYS A 131 -15.69 -2.18 -18.17
N ALA A 132 -15.01 -3.32 -18.09
CA ALA A 132 -14.46 -4.05 -19.24
C ALA A 132 -13.60 -3.16 -20.15
N VAL A 133 -12.81 -2.24 -19.56
CA VAL A 133 -11.84 -1.38 -20.24
C VAL A 133 -10.45 -1.65 -19.69
N GLY A 134 -9.41 -1.23 -20.43
CA GLY A 134 -8.03 -1.51 -20.02
C GLY A 134 -7.49 -2.81 -20.60
N ASP A 135 -6.29 -3.18 -20.18
CA ASP A 135 -5.51 -4.28 -20.77
C ASP A 135 -5.48 -5.55 -19.91
N PHE A 136 -6.11 -5.52 -18.73
CA PHE A 136 -6.04 -6.63 -17.78
C PHE A 136 -7.37 -6.87 -17.07
N PRO A 137 -8.21 -7.82 -17.56
CA PRO A 137 -9.42 -8.23 -16.85
C PRO A 137 -9.03 -8.98 -15.56
N LEU A 138 -9.73 -8.68 -14.47
CA LEU A 138 -9.46 -9.25 -13.16
C LEU A 138 -10.45 -10.35 -12.80
N SER A 139 -9.93 -11.50 -12.39
CA SER A 139 -10.73 -12.58 -11.76
C SER A 139 -10.77 -12.46 -10.24
N GLU A 140 -9.84 -11.70 -9.66
CA GLU A 140 -9.71 -11.47 -8.22
C GLU A 140 -9.45 -10.00 -7.92
N ARG A 141 -9.79 -9.55 -6.72
CA ARG A 141 -9.41 -8.20 -6.26
C ARG A 141 -7.90 -8.08 -6.16
N ILE A 142 -7.40 -6.92 -6.56
CA ILE A 142 -5.97 -6.62 -6.42
C ILE A 142 -5.57 -6.58 -4.95
N LYS A 143 -4.49 -7.28 -4.64
CA LYS A 143 -3.85 -7.26 -3.32
C LYS A 143 -2.35 -7.35 -3.48
N GLY A 144 -1.62 -6.86 -2.49
CA GLY A 144 -0.21 -7.15 -2.37
C GLY A 144 0.05 -8.60 -1.94
N TYR A 145 1.29 -9.01 -2.05
CA TYR A 145 1.79 -10.25 -1.48
C TYR A 145 2.98 -9.98 -0.55
N TRP A 146 2.98 -10.64 0.58
CA TRP A 146 4.10 -10.65 1.51
C TRP A 146 4.10 -11.95 2.30
N ASP A 147 5.28 -12.40 2.68
CA ASP A 147 5.47 -13.61 3.46
C ASP A 147 6.43 -13.39 4.65
N ARG A 148 6.76 -14.48 5.34
CA ARG A 148 7.68 -14.45 6.48
C ARG A 148 9.14 -14.43 6.08
N SER A 149 9.49 -14.72 4.84
CA SER A 149 10.85 -14.68 4.32
C SER A 149 11.30 -13.26 3.93
N GLY A 150 10.39 -12.28 4.03
CA GLY A 150 10.66 -10.89 3.68
C GLY A 150 10.37 -10.55 2.23
N VAL A 151 9.75 -11.45 1.47
CA VAL A 151 9.24 -11.14 0.13
C VAL A 151 8.07 -10.18 0.25
N GLU A 152 8.08 -9.13 -0.57
CA GLU A 152 7.01 -8.14 -0.69
C GLU A 152 6.79 -7.77 -2.14
N ILE A 153 5.53 -7.80 -2.58
CA ILE A 153 5.07 -7.38 -3.91
C ILE A 153 3.91 -6.43 -3.69
N ASP A 154 4.02 -5.21 -4.21
CA ASP A 154 3.06 -4.13 -3.95
C ASP A 154 1.67 -4.46 -4.52
N LEU A 155 1.62 -5.14 -5.70
CA LEU A 155 0.39 -5.44 -6.43
C LEU A 155 0.49 -6.79 -7.14
N VAL A 156 -0.53 -7.62 -6.98
CA VAL A 156 -0.72 -8.87 -7.74
C VAL A 156 -2.10 -8.84 -8.39
N ALA A 157 -2.13 -8.90 -9.72
CA ALA A 157 -3.34 -8.97 -10.53
C ALA A 157 -3.45 -10.36 -11.18
N VAL A 158 -4.65 -10.94 -11.17
CA VAL A 158 -4.92 -12.29 -11.68
C VAL A 158 -6.05 -12.25 -12.68
N SER A 159 -5.82 -12.83 -13.86
CA SER A 159 -6.82 -13.11 -14.90
C SER A 159 -6.83 -14.61 -15.17
N GLU A 160 -7.83 -15.32 -14.63
CA GLU A 160 -7.96 -16.77 -14.81
C GLU A 160 -8.36 -17.11 -16.24
N GLU A 161 -9.24 -16.31 -16.84
CA GLU A 161 -9.71 -16.51 -18.22
C GLU A 161 -8.57 -16.43 -19.24
N ASP A 162 -7.66 -15.45 -19.06
CA ASP A 162 -6.51 -15.25 -19.94
C ASP A 162 -5.29 -16.08 -19.53
N ARG A 163 -5.34 -16.76 -18.37
CA ARG A 163 -4.20 -17.44 -17.74
C ARG A 163 -3.00 -16.49 -17.59
N ARG A 164 -3.26 -15.30 -17.04
CA ARG A 164 -2.26 -14.23 -16.85
C ARG A 164 -2.16 -13.85 -15.39
N ILE A 165 -0.94 -13.62 -14.94
CA ILE A 165 -0.66 -13.01 -13.63
C ILE A 165 0.30 -11.85 -13.82
N ARG A 166 0.00 -10.70 -13.19
CA ARG A 166 0.81 -9.50 -13.29
C ARG A 166 1.27 -9.10 -11.89
N PHE A 167 2.57 -8.96 -11.74
CA PHE A 167 3.22 -8.47 -10.52
C PHE A 167 3.60 -7.02 -10.70
N GLY A 168 3.26 -6.15 -9.75
CA GLY A 168 3.50 -4.72 -9.83
C GLY A 168 4.32 -4.17 -8.68
N SER A 169 5.21 -3.23 -9.01
CA SER A 169 5.89 -2.39 -8.03
C SER A 169 5.44 -0.94 -8.19
N CYS A 170 5.03 -0.32 -7.07
CA CYS A 170 4.55 1.05 -7.00
C CYS A 170 5.59 1.94 -6.31
N LYS A 171 6.09 2.97 -6.98
CA LYS A 171 7.05 3.91 -6.39
C LYS A 171 6.62 5.36 -6.66
N ARG A 172 6.51 6.17 -5.60
CA ARG A 172 6.22 7.60 -5.75
C ARG A 172 7.31 8.33 -6.53
N ASN A 173 8.57 8.06 -6.20
CA ASN A 173 9.70 8.56 -6.97
C ASN A 173 9.98 7.62 -8.15
N PRO A 174 9.81 8.06 -9.42
CA PRO A 174 10.04 7.23 -10.60
C PRO A 174 11.46 6.66 -10.70
N GLU A 175 12.46 7.39 -10.19
CA GLU A 175 13.87 6.94 -10.19
C GLU A 175 14.09 5.64 -9.42
N LYS A 176 13.20 5.34 -8.46
CA LYS A 176 13.24 4.10 -7.68
C LYS A 176 12.62 2.91 -8.42
N LEU A 177 11.96 3.11 -9.57
CA LEU A 177 11.34 2.01 -10.31
C LEU A 177 12.38 1.05 -10.88
N GLN A 178 13.38 1.56 -11.59
CA GLN A 178 14.42 0.72 -12.21
C GLN A 178 15.17 -0.14 -11.17
N PRO A 179 15.64 0.40 -10.02
CA PRO A 179 16.22 -0.43 -8.97
C PRO A 179 15.27 -1.46 -8.37
N SER A 180 13.95 -1.21 -8.37
CA SER A 180 12.96 -2.14 -7.79
C SER A 180 12.64 -3.34 -8.68
N VAL A 181 12.99 -3.31 -9.98
CA VAL A 181 12.66 -4.38 -10.94
C VAL A 181 13.25 -5.73 -10.54
N LEU A 182 14.49 -5.75 -10.09
CA LEU A 182 15.14 -7.01 -9.68
C LEU A 182 14.44 -7.61 -8.47
N ALA A 183 14.12 -6.80 -7.46
CA ALA A 183 13.41 -7.25 -6.28
C ALA A 183 12.00 -7.75 -6.62
N LEU A 184 11.30 -7.07 -7.54
CA LEU A 184 9.99 -7.49 -8.03
C LEU A 184 10.05 -8.88 -8.68
N LYS A 185 11.01 -9.10 -9.61
CA LYS A 185 11.18 -10.39 -10.29
C LYS A 185 11.55 -11.50 -9.31
N THR A 186 12.49 -11.25 -8.39
CA THR A 186 12.88 -12.21 -7.35
C THR A 186 11.69 -12.55 -6.44
N GLY A 187 10.89 -11.55 -6.08
CA GLY A 187 9.67 -11.74 -5.29
C GLY A 187 8.62 -12.58 -6.04
N ALA A 188 8.44 -12.32 -7.33
CA ALA A 188 7.54 -13.08 -8.18
C ALA A 188 7.98 -14.56 -8.30
N ASP A 189 9.28 -14.81 -8.48
CA ASP A 189 9.83 -16.18 -8.52
C ASP A 189 9.56 -16.92 -7.20
N SER A 190 9.74 -16.25 -6.07
CA SER A 190 9.42 -16.82 -4.76
C SER A 190 7.92 -17.09 -4.62
N PHE A 191 7.07 -16.17 -5.06
CA PHE A 191 5.62 -16.35 -5.08
C PHE A 191 5.22 -17.57 -5.90
N LEU A 192 5.75 -17.73 -7.13
CA LEU A 192 5.43 -18.82 -8.05
C LEU A 192 5.85 -20.18 -7.48
N LYS A 193 6.96 -20.27 -6.76
CA LYS A 193 7.37 -21.49 -6.06
C LYS A 193 6.35 -21.97 -5.04
N HIS A 194 5.64 -21.04 -4.39
CA HIS A 194 4.61 -21.35 -3.39
C HIS A 194 3.21 -21.53 -4.02
N HIS A 195 3.01 -21.04 -5.26
CA HIS A 195 1.73 -21.05 -5.95
C HIS A 195 1.85 -21.73 -7.32
N GLN A 196 2.15 -23.02 -7.33
CA GLN A 196 2.42 -23.86 -8.51
C GLN A 196 1.32 -23.81 -9.57
N ARG A 197 0.09 -23.47 -9.22
CA ARG A 197 -1.04 -23.32 -10.16
C ARG A 197 -0.81 -22.27 -11.24
N PHE A 198 0.15 -21.39 -11.06
CA PHE A 198 0.49 -20.34 -12.02
C PHE A 198 1.74 -20.66 -12.86
N ALA A 199 2.33 -21.86 -12.73
CA ALA A 199 3.61 -22.19 -13.35
C ALA A 199 3.61 -22.11 -14.89
N ASP A 200 2.46 -22.36 -15.52
CA ASP A 200 2.25 -22.34 -16.96
C ASP A 200 1.46 -21.10 -17.45
N TRP A 201 1.31 -20.10 -16.58
CA TRP A 201 0.63 -18.86 -16.91
C TRP A 201 1.58 -17.84 -17.52
N ARG A 202 1.02 -16.89 -18.27
CA ARG A 202 1.76 -15.74 -18.74
C ARG A 202 2.06 -14.80 -17.59
N ILE A 203 3.36 -14.65 -17.28
CA ILE A 203 3.85 -13.77 -16.22
C ILE A 203 4.12 -12.40 -16.81
N GLU A 204 3.60 -11.36 -16.17
CA GLU A 204 3.81 -9.97 -16.54
C GLU A 204 4.35 -9.18 -15.34
N TYR A 205 5.20 -8.21 -15.62
CA TYR A 205 5.73 -7.29 -14.62
C TYR A 205 5.29 -5.87 -14.96
N CYS A 206 4.85 -5.09 -13.99
CA CYS A 206 4.57 -3.68 -14.19
C CYS A 206 5.24 -2.80 -13.13
N ALA A 207 5.60 -1.60 -13.55
CA ALA A 207 6.19 -0.58 -12.70
C ALA A 207 5.30 0.67 -12.74
N ILE A 208 4.83 1.10 -11.57
CA ILE A 208 3.81 2.13 -11.43
C ILE A 208 4.38 3.33 -10.69
N ALA A 209 4.23 4.53 -11.28
CA ALA A 209 4.54 5.80 -10.63
C ALA A 209 3.52 6.87 -10.99
N PRO A 210 3.43 8.00 -10.27
CA PRO A 210 2.54 9.08 -10.63
C PRO A 210 2.79 9.60 -12.04
N ARG A 211 4.07 9.71 -12.43
CA ARG A 211 4.54 10.09 -13.77
C ARG A 211 5.77 9.26 -14.13
N ILE A 212 5.91 8.93 -15.40
CA ILE A 212 7.06 8.19 -15.95
C ILE A 212 7.49 8.93 -17.22
N SER A 213 8.78 9.29 -17.34
CA SER A 213 9.33 9.89 -18.56
C SER A 213 9.43 8.85 -19.67
N ASP A 214 9.45 9.32 -20.94
CA ASP A 214 9.59 8.44 -22.10
C ASP A 214 10.88 7.63 -22.07
N GLN A 215 11.98 8.24 -21.61
CA GLN A 215 13.25 7.55 -21.43
C GLN A 215 13.11 6.38 -20.44
N LEU A 216 12.62 6.63 -19.23
CA LEU A 216 12.43 5.60 -18.21
C LEU A 216 11.44 4.52 -18.69
N ALA A 217 10.39 4.92 -19.38
CA ALA A 217 9.43 3.98 -19.98
C ALA A 217 10.11 3.05 -21.01
N GLY A 218 11.02 3.57 -21.83
CA GLY A 218 11.84 2.80 -22.76
C GLY A 218 12.75 1.79 -22.05
N GLU A 219 13.45 2.24 -21.01
CA GLU A 219 14.33 1.40 -20.20
C GLU A 219 13.56 0.25 -19.49
N LEU A 220 12.38 0.54 -18.92
CA LEU A 220 11.53 -0.46 -18.29
C LEU A 220 11.05 -1.51 -19.30
N ARG A 221 10.58 -1.08 -20.49
CA ARG A 221 10.15 -2.00 -21.56
C ARG A 221 11.31 -2.88 -22.04
N ALA A 222 12.51 -2.34 -22.19
CA ALA A 222 13.68 -3.12 -22.56
C ALA A 222 14.00 -4.23 -21.56
N ASN A 223 13.63 -4.04 -20.28
CA ASN A 223 13.74 -5.04 -19.22
C ASN A 223 12.50 -5.95 -19.06
N GLY A 224 11.54 -5.89 -20.01
CA GLY A 224 10.32 -6.69 -19.98
C GLY A 224 9.33 -6.25 -18.92
N VAL A 225 9.34 -4.97 -18.53
CA VAL A 225 8.45 -4.40 -17.51
C VAL A 225 7.52 -3.37 -18.16
N ILE A 226 6.23 -3.47 -17.89
CA ILE A 226 5.20 -2.56 -18.39
C ILE A 226 5.21 -1.28 -17.55
N PRO A 227 5.60 -0.12 -18.13
CA PRO A 227 5.54 1.15 -17.41
C PRO A 227 4.11 1.68 -17.37
N GLN A 228 3.62 2.06 -16.20
CA GLN A 228 2.27 2.61 -16.02
C GLN A 228 2.31 3.86 -15.14
N SER A 229 1.86 4.97 -15.67
CA SER A 229 1.59 6.19 -14.89
C SER A 229 0.12 6.21 -14.45
N ILE A 230 -0.20 7.06 -13.49
CA ILE A 230 -1.60 7.28 -13.09
C ILE A 230 -2.44 7.74 -14.27
N SER A 231 -1.89 8.60 -15.14
CA SER A 231 -2.59 9.04 -16.37
C SER A 231 -2.87 7.90 -17.35
N THR A 232 -1.91 6.96 -17.52
CA THR A 232 -2.13 5.79 -18.39
C THR A 232 -3.17 4.82 -17.82
N LEU A 233 -3.24 4.67 -16.50
CA LEU A 233 -4.28 3.86 -15.85
C LEU A 233 -5.67 4.50 -15.92
N LEU A 234 -5.76 5.84 -15.88
CA LEU A 234 -7.00 6.59 -15.97
C LEU A 234 -7.55 6.70 -17.40
N GLN A 235 -6.69 6.70 -18.40
CA GLN A 235 -7.07 6.96 -19.80
C GLN A 235 -8.22 6.07 -20.30
N PRO A 236 -8.23 4.74 -20.12
CA PRO A 236 -9.34 3.89 -20.55
C PRO A 236 -10.66 4.22 -19.86
N LEU A 237 -10.61 4.61 -18.58
CA LEU A 237 -11.78 4.96 -17.78
C LEU A 237 -12.41 6.28 -18.25
N LEU A 238 -11.58 7.27 -18.62
CA LEU A 238 -12.06 8.54 -19.12
C LEU A 238 -12.63 8.43 -20.53
N ALA A 239 -12.05 7.55 -21.37
CA ALA A 239 -12.55 7.32 -22.72
C ALA A 239 -13.92 6.60 -22.72
N SER A 240 -14.19 5.74 -21.75
CA SER A 240 -15.46 5.00 -21.62
C SER A 240 -16.62 5.83 -21.02
N SER A 241 -16.34 7.05 -20.53
CA SER A 241 -17.33 7.92 -19.91
C SER A 241 -17.93 8.94 -20.87
N ARG A 242 -17.54 8.87 -22.14
CA ARG A 242 -18.08 9.64 -23.27
C ARG A 242 -19.00 8.77 -24.12
#